data_49b01e5898cef443afa6f4c196f6a667
#
_entry.id   49b01e5898cef443afa6f4c196f6a667
#
_cell.length_a   1.000
_cell.length_b   1.000
_cell.length_c   1.000
_cell.angle_alpha   90.00
_cell.angle_beta   90.00
_cell.angle_gamma   90.00
#
_symmetry.space_group_name_H-M   'P 1'
#
loop_
_entity.id
_entity.type
_entity.pdbx_description
1 polymer ?
#
loop_
_entity_poly.entity_id
_entity_poly.type
_entity_poly.pdbx_seq_one_letter_code
_entity_poly.pdbx_strand_id
1 'polypeptide(L)'
;VEAKEAYHFEIVSKGFQHQYWQAVLKGAQEEAERLGVTMNFVGPNSESDIADQVQMLNSAINAKPAAIGLAALSTDACNDALQQAKDAGIPIVGFDSGVPGAPEGSVVANAATDNYAAGELAAEKTYEVLKDRIAAAEGSVRIGVMGQDATSESIINRGLGFIDKIAELAEADGYTVTVEGNDKYVQDSKVEPTDDAKVILDVAVPSQVTAELSATDCQTLLNKDDTICIYGSNQHSGEAMVTGNENLQKLGSGEDQVLGVTFDSGTVIKEAVKNGTLYGAVTQAPVAMGAAVIDLLTMAAN
;
A
#
# COMPACT_ATOMS: atom_id res chain seq x y z
N VAL A 1 -15.60 19.20 13.06
CA VAL A 1 -15.33 20.19 12.02
C VAL A 1 -16.65 20.73 11.48
N GLU A 2 -16.72 22.00 11.20
CA GLU A 2 -17.87 22.67 10.55
C GLU A 2 -17.35 23.49 9.38
N ALA A 3 -18.07 23.45 8.26
CA ALA A 3 -17.76 24.28 7.10
C ALA A 3 -18.33 25.70 7.30
N LYS A 4 -17.53 26.72 7.04
CA LYS A 4 -17.96 28.12 7.10
C LYS A 4 -18.79 28.55 5.87
N GLU A 5 -18.61 27.85 4.77
CA GLU A 5 -19.29 28.08 3.50
C GLU A 5 -19.64 26.75 2.82
N ALA A 6 -20.46 26.81 1.77
CA ALA A 6 -20.77 25.64 0.94
C ALA A 6 -19.62 25.39 -0.04
N TYR A 7 -18.52 24.83 0.45
CA TYR A 7 -17.33 24.54 -0.35
C TYR A 7 -17.57 23.44 -1.38
N HIS A 8 -16.77 23.49 -2.44
CA HIS A 8 -16.62 22.38 -3.40
C HIS A 8 -15.17 21.88 -3.39
N PHE A 9 -14.98 20.56 -3.27
CA PHE A 9 -13.68 19.90 -3.26
C PHE A 9 -13.53 18.98 -4.48
N GLU A 10 -12.32 18.89 -5.00
CA GLU A 10 -11.92 17.88 -5.98
C GLU A 10 -11.04 16.85 -5.27
N ILE A 11 -11.31 15.56 -5.45
CA ILE A 11 -10.54 14.48 -4.86
C ILE A 11 -10.02 13.58 -5.97
N VAL A 12 -8.72 13.39 -6.02
CA VAL A 12 -8.01 12.53 -6.96
C VAL A 12 -7.39 11.37 -6.20
N SER A 13 -7.95 10.17 -6.41
CA SER A 13 -7.49 8.93 -5.78
C SER A 13 -6.55 8.16 -6.69
N LYS A 14 -5.98 7.05 -6.20
CA LYS A 14 -5.15 6.15 -6.99
C LYS A 14 -5.95 5.31 -7.98
N GLY A 15 -7.19 5.02 -7.67
CA GLY A 15 -8.11 4.22 -8.47
C GLY A 15 -9.54 4.52 -8.10
N PHE A 16 -10.47 3.93 -8.82
CA PHE A 16 -11.90 4.20 -8.62
C PHE A 16 -12.72 2.91 -8.43
N GLN A 17 -12.47 1.88 -9.22
CA GLN A 17 -13.32 0.69 -9.30
C GLN A 17 -13.06 -0.32 -8.18
N HIS A 18 -11.84 -0.36 -7.63
CA HIS A 18 -11.48 -1.30 -6.58
C HIS A 18 -12.29 -1.05 -5.29
N GLN A 19 -12.66 -2.13 -4.60
CA GLN A 19 -13.46 -2.10 -3.37
C GLN A 19 -12.91 -1.17 -2.30
N TYR A 20 -11.59 -1.10 -2.15
CA TYR A 20 -10.93 -0.17 -1.22
C TYR A 20 -11.31 1.28 -1.50
N TRP A 21 -11.20 1.72 -2.77
CA TRP A 21 -11.51 3.10 -3.17
C TRP A 21 -13.00 3.41 -3.12
N GLN A 22 -13.85 2.43 -3.37
CA GLN A 22 -15.29 2.57 -3.18
C GLN A 22 -15.67 2.80 -1.71
N ALA A 23 -14.95 2.16 -0.78
CA ALA A 23 -15.13 2.40 0.65
C ALA A 23 -14.63 3.79 1.09
N VAL A 24 -13.51 4.26 0.53
CA VAL A 24 -13.03 5.65 0.75
C VAL A 24 -14.04 6.66 0.22
N LEU A 25 -14.53 6.45 -1.00
CA LEU A 25 -15.57 7.29 -1.60
C LEU A 25 -16.83 7.36 -0.73
N LYS A 26 -17.29 6.24 -0.23
CA LYS A 26 -18.46 6.18 0.67
C LYS A 26 -18.26 7.06 1.91
N GLY A 27 -17.13 6.92 2.59
CA GLY A 27 -16.82 7.74 3.77
C GLY A 27 -16.74 9.23 3.45
N ALA A 28 -16.15 9.59 2.32
CA ALA A 28 -16.08 10.97 1.85
C ALA A 28 -17.46 11.55 1.53
N GLN A 29 -18.32 10.77 0.85
CA GLN A 29 -19.69 11.21 0.53
C GLN A 29 -20.54 11.45 1.77
N GLU A 30 -20.52 10.53 2.73
CA GLU A 30 -21.28 10.65 3.98
C GLU A 30 -20.83 11.88 4.79
N GLU A 31 -19.53 12.14 4.85
CA GLU A 31 -19.01 13.30 5.59
C GLU A 31 -19.27 14.63 4.86
N ALA A 32 -19.15 14.64 3.52
CA ALA A 32 -19.49 15.81 2.71
C ALA A 32 -20.97 16.21 2.90
N GLU A 33 -21.87 15.23 2.89
CA GLU A 33 -23.29 15.46 3.14
C GLU A 33 -23.53 16.04 4.55
N ARG A 34 -22.87 15.46 5.56
CA ARG A 34 -22.97 15.93 6.95
C ARG A 34 -22.50 17.37 7.11
N LEU A 35 -21.45 17.78 6.40
CA LEU A 35 -20.87 19.13 6.48
C LEU A 35 -21.54 20.13 5.53
N GLY A 36 -22.40 19.68 4.60
CA GLY A 36 -23.03 20.55 3.61
C GLY A 36 -22.06 21.04 2.52
N VAL A 37 -21.02 20.25 2.20
CA VAL A 37 -20.06 20.53 1.13
C VAL A 37 -20.29 19.59 -0.03
N THR A 38 -19.79 19.95 -1.21
CA THR A 38 -19.84 19.10 -2.40
C THR A 38 -18.45 18.63 -2.78
N MET A 39 -18.37 17.50 -3.50
CA MET A 39 -17.11 16.98 -3.99
C MET A 39 -17.26 16.24 -5.31
N ASN A 40 -16.18 16.20 -6.09
CA ASN A 40 -15.96 15.20 -7.13
C ASN A 40 -14.88 14.24 -6.67
N PHE A 41 -15.04 12.96 -6.99
CA PHE A 41 -14.08 11.93 -6.66
C PHE A 41 -13.73 11.16 -7.94
N VAL A 42 -12.48 11.25 -8.36
CA VAL A 42 -11.97 10.61 -9.58
C VAL A 42 -10.71 9.81 -9.26
N GLY A 43 -10.44 8.85 -10.11
CA GLY A 43 -9.20 8.07 -10.07
C GLY A 43 -8.98 7.38 -11.41
N PRO A 44 -7.73 7.09 -11.79
CA PRO A 44 -7.42 6.39 -13.02
C PRO A 44 -8.01 4.97 -13.04
N ASN A 45 -8.20 4.43 -14.24
CA ASN A 45 -8.71 3.06 -14.41
C ASN A 45 -7.71 2.00 -13.92
N SER A 46 -6.42 2.33 -13.89
CA SER A 46 -5.36 1.48 -13.39
C SER A 46 -4.47 2.25 -12.42
N GLU A 47 -4.12 1.64 -11.31
CA GLU A 47 -3.17 2.20 -10.34
C GLU A 47 -1.72 2.21 -10.84
N SER A 48 -1.47 1.81 -12.07
CA SER A 48 -0.19 2.00 -12.79
C SER A 48 -0.20 3.20 -13.73
N ASP A 49 -1.34 3.86 -13.93
CA ASP A 49 -1.46 5.00 -14.87
C ASP A 49 -1.20 6.34 -14.18
N ILE A 50 0.09 6.59 -13.92
CA ILE A 50 0.57 7.82 -13.28
C ILE A 50 0.25 9.05 -14.15
N ALA A 51 0.42 8.95 -15.47
CA ALA A 51 0.17 10.05 -16.39
C ALA A 51 -1.30 10.49 -16.38
N ASP A 52 -2.22 9.55 -16.33
CA ASP A 52 -3.65 9.84 -16.22
C ASP A 52 -3.99 10.54 -14.89
N GLN A 53 -3.39 10.10 -13.79
CA GLN A 53 -3.56 10.79 -12.50
C GLN A 53 -3.06 12.23 -12.53
N VAL A 54 -1.92 12.50 -13.16
CA VAL A 54 -1.39 13.86 -13.29
C VAL A 54 -2.37 14.73 -14.10
N GLN A 55 -2.95 14.21 -15.18
CA GLN A 55 -3.98 14.92 -15.94
C GLN A 55 -5.23 15.20 -15.12
N MET A 56 -5.68 14.24 -14.33
CA MET A 56 -6.82 14.41 -13.41
C MET A 56 -6.56 15.51 -12.38
N LEU A 57 -5.34 15.56 -11.83
CA LEU A 57 -4.94 16.61 -10.89
C LEU A 57 -4.92 17.99 -11.58
N ASN A 58 -4.39 18.10 -12.80
CA ASN A 58 -4.43 19.34 -13.57
C ASN A 58 -5.88 19.81 -13.84
N SER A 59 -6.77 18.88 -14.16
CA SER A 59 -8.20 19.18 -14.34
C SER A 59 -8.86 19.66 -13.04
N ALA A 60 -8.51 19.06 -11.92
CA ALA A 60 -8.98 19.48 -10.60
C ALA A 60 -8.55 20.92 -10.27
N ILE A 61 -7.30 21.28 -10.55
CA ILE A 61 -6.77 22.64 -10.36
C ILE A 61 -7.53 23.65 -11.23
N ASN A 62 -7.79 23.30 -12.50
CA ASN A 62 -8.51 24.15 -13.43
C ASN A 62 -9.98 24.37 -13.04
N ALA A 63 -10.58 23.46 -12.28
CA ALA A 63 -11.93 23.63 -11.75
C ALA A 63 -12.00 24.66 -10.60
N LYS A 64 -10.87 25.13 -10.11
CA LYS A 64 -10.76 26.11 -9.01
C LYS A 64 -11.59 25.76 -7.77
N PRO A 65 -11.41 24.54 -7.20
CA PRO A 65 -12.10 24.16 -5.98
C PRO A 65 -11.57 24.92 -4.77
N ALA A 66 -12.25 24.80 -3.63
CA ALA A 66 -11.76 25.36 -2.38
C ALA A 66 -10.51 24.64 -1.85
N ALA A 67 -10.39 23.35 -2.12
CA ALA A 67 -9.22 22.51 -1.81
C ALA A 67 -9.24 21.23 -2.65
N ILE A 68 -8.10 20.54 -2.74
CA ILE A 68 -7.94 19.30 -3.47
C ILE A 68 -7.39 18.20 -2.54
N GLY A 69 -8.03 17.03 -2.56
CA GLY A 69 -7.51 15.81 -1.95
C GLY A 69 -6.74 14.99 -2.97
N LEU A 70 -5.56 14.51 -2.61
CA LEU A 70 -4.70 13.70 -3.49
C LEU A 70 -4.15 12.48 -2.77
N ALA A 71 -4.42 11.30 -3.33
CA ALA A 71 -3.70 10.06 -3.02
C ALA A 71 -2.74 9.75 -4.17
N ALA A 72 -1.45 10.05 -4.00
CA ALA A 72 -0.51 10.04 -5.11
C ALA A 72 -0.04 8.62 -5.47
N LEU A 73 -0.05 8.28 -6.77
CA LEU A 73 0.54 7.06 -7.32
C LEU A 73 2.08 7.10 -7.37
N SER A 74 2.65 8.31 -7.38
CA SER A 74 4.09 8.53 -7.47
C SER A 74 4.54 9.54 -6.43
N THR A 75 5.75 9.36 -5.92
CA THR A 75 6.36 10.25 -4.92
C THR A 75 6.76 11.62 -5.48
N ASP A 76 6.80 11.79 -6.81
CA ASP A 76 7.33 13.00 -7.45
C ASP A 76 6.62 13.43 -8.75
N ALA A 77 5.88 12.56 -9.40
CA ALA A 77 5.27 12.87 -10.71
C ALA A 77 4.27 14.06 -10.67
N CYS A 78 3.67 14.32 -9.51
CA CYS A 78 2.71 15.41 -9.32
C CYS A 78 3.35 16.75 -8.94
N ASN A 79 4.66 16.84 -8.76
CA ASN A 79 5.31 18.02 -8.18
C ASN A 79 5.04 19.32 -8.95
N ASP A 80 5.06 19.30 -10.29
CA ASP A 80 4.75 20.49 -11.10
C ASP A 80 3.29 20.93 -10.91
N ALA A 81 2.36 19.99 -10.88
CA ALA A 81 0.94 20.29 -10.65
C ALA A 81 0.71 20.81 -9.22
N LEU A 82 1.39 20.25 -8.23
CA LEU A 82 1.32 20.73 -6.83
C LEU A 82 1.84 22.18 -6.71
N GLN A 83 2.91 22.52 -7.43
CA GLN A 83 3.38 23.90 -7.49
C GLN A 83 2.35 24.83 -8.12
N GLN A 84 1.69 24.41 -9.21
CA GLN A 84 0.63 25.19 -9.84
C GLN A 84 -0.56 25.41 -8.89
N ALA A 85 -0.97 24.40 -8.15
CA ALA A 85 -2.04 24.52 -7.13
C ALA A 85 -1.66 25.54 -6.06
N LYS A 86 -0.42 25.46 -5.56
CA LYS A 86 0.10 26.42 -4.57
C LYS A 86 0.07 27.85 -5.12
N ASP A 87 0.55 28.06 -6.34
CA ASP A 87 0.56 29.38 -6.99
C ASP A 87 -0.86 29.92 -7.22
N ALA A 88 -1.83 29.05 -7.44
CA ALA A 88 -3.25 29.39 -7.57
C ALA A 88 -3.97 29.57 -6.20
N GLY A 89 -3.28 29.38 -5.09
CA GLY A 89 -3.86 29.47 -3.74
C GLY A 89 -4.81 28.33 -3.38
N ILE A 90 -4.70 27.18 -4.04
CA ILE A 90 -5.53 25.99 -3.78
C ILE A 90 -4.75 25.05 -2.87
N PRO A 91 -5.19 24.85 -1.60
CA PRO A 91 -4.52 23.92 -0.69
C PRO A 91 -4.74 22.47 -1.11
N ILE A 92 -3.70 21.65 -0.94
CA ILE A 92 -3.73 20.22 -1.18
C ILE A 92 -3.72 19.49 0.16
N VAL A 93 -4.61 18.51 0.31
CA VAL A 93 -4.59 17.54 1.40
C VAL A 93 -4.20 16.18 0.82
N GLY A 94 -3.09 15.61 1.28
CA GLY A 94 -2.70 14.25 0.95
C GLY A 94 -3.52 13.23 1.74
N PHE A 95 -3.80 12.10 1.14
CA PHE A 95 -4.43 10.98 1.85
C PHE A 95 -3.93 9.64 1.30
N ASP A 96 -4.01 8.60 2.11
CA ASP A 96 -3.55 7.25 1.80
C ASP A 96 -2.06 7.16 1.46
N SER A 97 -1.60 7.87 0.47
CA SER A 97 -0.21 7.90 0.01
C SER A 97 0.26 9.34 -0.18
N GLY A 98 1.41 9.68 0.40
CA GLY A 98 1.95 11.03 0.39
C GLY A 98 2.83 11.35 -0.80
N VAL A 99 3.31 12.60 -0.83
CA VAL A 99 4.31 13.11 -1.76
C VAL A 99 5.47 13.68 -0.95
N PRO A 100 6.47 12.86 -0.55
CA PRO A 100 7.57 13.30 0.33
C PRO A 100 8.38 14.47 -0.22
N GLY A 101 8.54 14.55 -1.55
CA GLY A 101 9.26 15.61 -2.25
C GLY A 101 8.36 16.75 -2.76
N ALA A 102 7.14 16.91 -2.24
CA ALA A 102 6.24 17.97 -2.68
C ALA A 102 6.84 19.36 -2.44
N PRO A 103 6.54 20.36 -3.31
CA PRO A 103 6.94 21.73 -3.07
C PRO A 103 6.49 22.22 -1.68
N GLU A 104 7.37 22.91 -0.98
CA GLU A 104 7.10 23.40 0.38
C GLU A 104 5.80 24.24 0.42
N GLY A 105 4.92 23.92 1.34
CA GLY A 105 3.64 24.59 1.52
C GLY A 105 2.55 24.21 0.51
N SER A 106 2.81 23.30 -0.45
CA SER A 106 1.79 22.82 -1.39
C SER A 106 0.81 21.85 -0.73
N VAL A 107 1.31 20.92 0.08
CA VAL A 107 0.50 19.95 0.83
C VAL A 107 0.43 20.43 2.28
N VAL A 108 -0.78 20.79 2.72
CA VAL A 108 -0.99 21.43 4.03
C VAL A 108 -1.33 20.45 5.13
N ALA A 109 -1.80 19.25 4.80
CA ALA A 109 -2.12 18.19 5.74
C ALA A 109 -2.15 16.83 5.03
N ASN A 110 -2.06 15.76 5.81
CA ASN A 110 -2.17 14.39 5.30
C ASN A 110 -3.06 13.55 6.23
N ALA A 111 -3.94 12.74 5.63
CA ALA A 111 -4.67 11.67 6.29
C ALA A 111 -4.08 10.33 5.82
N ALA A 112 -3.26 9.71 6.62
CA ALA A 112 -2.60 8.45 6.26
C ALA A 112 -2.36 7.58 7.49
N THR A 113 -2.30 6.26 7.24
CA THR A 113 -1.72 5.30 8.18
C THR A 113 -0.21 5.52 8.26
N ASP A 114 0.40 5.27 9.42
CA ASP A 114 1.85 5.10 9.48
C ASP A 114 2.21 3.77 8.79
N ASN A 115 2.46 3.85 7.48
CA ASN A 115 2.61 2.68 6.62
C ASN A 115 3.87 1.87 6.94
N TYR A 116 4.94 2.54 7.34
CA TYR A 116 6.18 1.85 7.73
C TYR A 116 5.96 1.07 9.04
N ALA A 117 5.41 1.71 10.07
CA ALA A 117 5.09 1.05 11.34
C ALA A 117 4.07 -0.09 11.17
N ALA A 118 3.11 0.05 10.26
CA ALA A 118 2.16 -1.01 9.95
C ALA A 118 2.84 -2.21 9.27
N GLY A 119 3.80 -1.98 8.38
CA GLY A 119 4.67 -3.02 7.82
C GLY A 119 5.51 -3.72 8.88
N GLU A 120 6.07 -2.97 9.82
CA GLU A 120 6.81 -3.53 10.97
C GLU A 120 5.91 -4.41 11.85
N LEU A 121 4.68 -3.98 12.14
CA LEU A 121 3.72 -4.78 12.91
C LEU A 121 3.39 -6.11 12.22
N ALA A 122 3.17 -6.08 10.90
CA ALA A 122 2.96 -7.31 10.12
C ALA A 122 4.17 -8.25 10.23
N ALA A 123 5.38 -7.70 10.15
CA ALA A 123 6.62 -8.45 10.28
C ALA A 123 6.79 -9.10 11.66
N GLU A 124 6.52 -8.36 12.74
CA GLU A 124 6.60 -8.88 14.12
C GLU A 124 5.68 -10.10 14.30
N LYS A 125 4.43 -9.98 13.88
CA LYS A 125 3.45 -11.07 13.99
C LYS A 125 3.80 -12.26 13.09
N THR A 126 4.31 -12.00 11.91
CA THR A 126 4.76 -13.05 10.99
C THR A 126 5.98 -13.79 11.53
N TYR A 127 6.96 -13.06 12.03
CA TYR A 127 8.19 -13.65 12.55
C TYR A 127 7.94 -14.54 13.77
N GLU A 128 7.03 -14.18 14.67
CA GLU A 128 6.63 -15.00 15.81
C GLU A 128 6.21 -16.42 15.37
N VAL A 129 5.55 -16.55 14.24
CA VAL A 129 5.09 -17.83 13.67
C VAL A 129 6.19 -18.55 12.89
N LEU A 130 7.06 -17.80 12.22
CA LEU A 130 8.08 -18.38 11.32
C LEU A 130 9.37 -18.79 12.01
N LYS A 131 9.70 -18.24 13.17
CA LYS A 131 11.04 -18.40 13.76
C LYS A 131 11.45 -19.86 14.00
N ASP A 132 10.52 -20.73 14.38
CA ASP A 132 10.81 -22.16 14.58
C ASP A 132 11.08 -22.87 13.24
N ARG A 133 10.37 -22.50 12.18
CA ARG A 133 10.62 -23.00 10.82
C ARG A 133 11.98 -22.56 10.28
N ILE A 134 12.36 -21.32 10.55
CA ILE A 134 13.69 -20.80 10.15
C ILE A 134 14.77 -21.60 10.86
N ALA A 135 14.62 -21.83 12.18
CA ALA A 135 15.58 -22.60 12.96
C ALA A 135 15.69 -24.07 12.52
N ALA A 136 14.58 -24.67 12.11
CA ALA A 136 14.53 -26.08 11.69
C ALA A 136 15.01 -26.31 10.26
N ALA A 137 15.03 -25.30 9.39
CA ALA A 137 15.43 -25.41 8.00
C ALA A 137 16.94 -25.67 7.86
N GLU A 138 17.32 -26.69 7.08
CA GLU A 138 18.74 -27.00 6.84
C GLU A 138 19.41 -26.01 5.89
N GLY A 139 18.66 -25.45 4.92
CA GLY A 139 19.15 -24.48 3.94
C GLY A 139 18.60 -23.09 4.16
N SER A 140 18.63 -22.29 3.11
CA SER A 140 18.00 -20.96 3.11
C SER A 140 16.47 -21.07 3.23
N VAL A 141 15.87 -20.01 3.77
CA VAL A 141 14.42 -19.79 3.73
C VAL A 141 14.13 -18.49 3.00
N ARG A 142 13.06 -18.49 2.22
CA ARG A 142 12.63 -17.35 1.42
C ARG A 142 11.32 -16.80 1.95
N ILE A 143 11.27 -15.48 2.13
CA ILE A 143 10.07 -14.75 2.45
C ILE A 143 9.80 -13.83 1.26
N GLY A 144 8.74 -14.14 0.51
CA GLY A 144 8.32 -13.31 -0.62
C GLY A 144 7.63 -12.04 -0.13
N VAL A 145 7.95 -10.92 -0.76
CA VAL A 145 7.31 -9.63 -0.52
C VAL A 145 6.67 -9.18 -1.83
N MET A 146 5.35 -9.17 -1.89
CA MET A 146 4.60 -8.72 -3.05
C MET A 146 4.17 -7.26 -2.86
N GLY A 147 4.85 -6.36 -3.56
CA GLY A 147 4.45 -4.96 -3.67
C GLY A 147 3.54 -4.75 -4.89
N GLN A 148 2.47 -3.99 -4.74
CA GLN A 148 1.65 -3.59 -5.88
C GLN A 148 2.44 -2.76 -6.88
N ASP A 149 3.28 -1.87 -6.37
CA ASP A 149 4.14 -0.97 -7.14
C ASP A 149 5.42 -0.62 -6.35
N ALA A 150 6.30 0.13 -7.00
CA ALA A 150 7.50 0.72 -6.40
C ALA A 150 7.51 2.25 -6.58
N THR A 151 6.33 2.87 -6.74
CA THR A 151 6.16 4.28 -7.07
C THR A 151 5.36 5.05 -6.03
N SER A 152 4.47 4.41 -5.28
CA SER A 152 3.64 5.07 -4.28
C SER A 152 4.20 4.93 -2.88
N GLU A 153 4.15 6.00 -2.12
CA GLU A 153 4.75 6.09 -0.78
C GLU A 153 4.18 5.04 0.18
N SER A 154 2.87 4.84 0.20
CA SER A 154 2.23 3.89 1.11
C SER A 154 2.69 2.45 0.85
N ILE A 155 2.75 2.02 -0.41
CA ILE A 155 3.15 0.66 -0.80
C ILE A 155 4.63 0.43 -0.51
N ILE A 156 5.48 1.38 -0.89
CA ILE A 156 6.92 1.33 -0.62
C ILE A 156 7.16 1.18 0.89
N ASN A 157 6.55 2.03 1.71
CA ASN A 157 6.76 2.03 3.15
C ASN A 157 6.21 0.77 3.85
N ARG A 158 5.08 0.23 3.42
CA ARG A 158 4.60 -1.07 3.94
C ARG A 158 5.56 -2.21 3.63
N GLY A 159 6.13 -2.22 2.43
CA GLY A 159 7.14 -3.21 2.03
C GLY A 159 8.44 -3.03 2.80
N LEU A 160 8.97 -1.82 2.87
CA LEU A 160 10.22 -1.54 3.57
C LEU A 160 10.12 -1.79 5.08
N GLY A 161 9.01 -1.39 5.71
CA GLY A 161 8.78 -1.64 7.13
C GLY A 161 8.78 -3.13 7.44
N PHE A 162 8.13 -3.94 6.61
CA PHE A 162 8.15 -5.40 6.73
C PHE A 162 9.56 -5.97 6.55
N ILE A 163 10.24 -5.59 5.47
CA ILE A 163 11.60 -6.07 5.15
C ILE A 163 12.58 -5.74 6.29
N ASP A 164 12.63 -4.50 6.69
CA ASP A 164 13.58 -4.03 7.70
C ASP A 164 13.35 -4.68 9.06
N LYS A 165 12.08 -4.88 9.45
CA LYS A 165 11.75 -5.52 10.73
C LYS A 165 12.02 -7.03 10.71
N ILE A 166 11.69 -7.74 9.63
CA ILE A 166 12.07 -9.16 9.51
C ILE A 166 13.59 -9.31 9.61
N ALA A 167 14.35 -8.46 8.93
CA ALA A 167 15.80 -8.49 8.99
C ALA A 167 16.33 -8.22 10.40
N GLU A 168 15.81 -7.21 11.08
CA GLU A 168 16.17 -6.91 12.47
C GLU A 168 15.95 -8.10 13.40
N LEU A 169 14.78 -8.74 13.32
CA LEU A 169 14.43 -9.88 14.18
C LEU A 169 15.26 -11.13 13.86
N ALA A 170 15.47 -11.42 12.57
CA ALA A 170 16.28 -12.56 12.15
C ALA A 170 17.76 -12.37 12.50
N GLU A 171 18.31 -11.19 12.31
CA GLU A 171 19.69 -10.87 12.70
C GLU A 171 19.89 -10.94 14.22
N ALA A 172 18.91 -10.50 15.01
CA ALA A 172 18.94 -10.64 16.46
C ALA A 172 18.98 -12.12 16.91
N ASP A 173 18.38 -13.04 16.13
CA ASP A 173 18.46 -14.48 16.35
C ASP A 173 19.74 -15.13 15.75
N GLY A 174 20.62 -14.33 15.17
CA GLY A 174 21.93 -14.77 14.65
C GLY A 174 21.93 -15.22 13.20
N TYR A 175 20.87 -14.94 12.43
CA TYR A 175 20.79 -15.29 11.00
C TYR A 175 21.33 -14.18 10.11
N THR A 176 21.91 -14.57 8.99
CA THR A 176 22.24 -13.65 7.90
C THR A 176 21.01 -13.39 7.04
N VAL A 177 20.81 -12.14 6.61
CA VAL A 177 19.64 -11.73 5.83
C VAL A 177 20.10 -11.00 4.57
N THR A 178 19.43 -11.24 3.46
CA THR A 178 19.60 -10.46 2.23
C THR A 178 18.27 -10.09 1.63
N VAL A 179 18.24 -9.03 0.82
CA VAL A 179 17.09 -8.60 0.03
C VAL A 179 17.45 -8.71 -1.45
N GLU A 180 16.58 -9.32 -2.23
CA GLU A 180 16.70 -9.42 -3.68
C GLU A 180 15.38 -9.10 -4.39
N GLY A 181 15.41 -9.04 -5.71
CA GLY A 181 14.23 -8.74 -6.52
C GLY A 181 14.18 -7.30 -6.97
N ASN A 182 13.11 -6.57 -6.70
CA ASN A 182 12.91 -5.22 -7.18
C ASN A 182 13.99 -4.24 -6.67
N ASP A 183 14.65 -3.54 -7.59
CA ASP A 183 15.80 -2.69 -7.31
C ASP A 183 15.51 -1.58 -6.31
N LYS A 184 14.34 -0.95 -6.37
CA LYS A 184 13.99 0.13 -5.44
C LYS A 184 13.95 -0.34 -3.99
N TYR A 185 13.32 -1.46 -3.73
CA TYR A 185 13.25 -2.04 -2.38
C TYR A 185 14.62 -2.52 -1.92
N VAL A 186 15.42 -3.09 -2.81
CA VAL A 186 16.80 -3.49 -2.50
C VAL A 186 17.64 -2.28 -2.09
N GLN A 187 17.54 -1.18 -2.82
CA GLN A 187 18.30 0.05 -2.57
C GLN A 187 17.86 0.78 -1.31
N ASP A 188 16.55 0.84 -1.06
CA ASP A 188 15.98 1.67 0.02
C ASP A 188 15.86 0.91 1.35
N SER A 189 16.02 -0.42 1.36
CA SER A 189 16.01 -1.20 2.59
C SER A 189 17.26 -0.92 3.44
N LYS A 190 17.16 -1.16 4.74
CA LYS A 190 18.29 -1.08 5.68
C LYS A 190 19.19 -2.32 5.68
N VAL A 191 18.86 -3.30 4.84
CA VAL A 191 19.57 -4.58 4.77
C VAL A 191 20.76 -4.47 3.84
N GLU A 192 21.95 -4.79 4.36
CA GLU A 192 23.15 -4.88 3.53
C GLU A 192 23.14 -6.20 2.72
N PRO A 193 23.38 -6.15 1.40
CA PRO A 193 23.43 -7.36 0.58
C PRO A 193 24.45 -8.38 1.11
N THR A 194 24.03 -9.64 1.20
CA THR A 194 24.86 -10.73 1.73
C THR A 194 24.71 -11.96 0.85
N ASP A 195 25.83 -12.53 0.40
CA ASP A 195 25.83 -13.82 -0.27
C ASP A 195 25.55 -14.96 0.73
N ASP A 196 24.91 -16.03 0.25
CA ASP A 196 24.63 -17.21 1.07
C ASP A 196 23.82 -16.93 2.36
N ALA A 197 22.93 -15.96 2.29
CA ALA A 197 22.08 -15.60 3.44
C ALA A 197 21.15 -16.74 3.85
N LYS A 198 20.95 -16.89 5.16
CA LYS A 198 19.96 -17.82 5.71
C LYS A 198 18.54 -17.41 5.36
N VAL A 199 18.22 -16.12 5.49
CA VAL A 199 16.90 -15.55 5.21
C VAL A 199 16.99 -14.66 3.97
N ILE A 200 16.19 -14.98 2.97
CA ILE A 200 16.11 -14.26 1.70
C ILE A 200 14.77 -13.55 1.65
N LEU A 201 14.78 -12.22 1.63
CA LEU A 201 13.60 -11.40 1.36
C LEU A 201 13.55 -11.11 -0.14
N ASP A 202 12.60 -11.72 -0.82
CA ASP A 202 12.48 -11.69 -2.28
C ASP A 202 11.30 -10.82 -2.70
N VAL A 203 11.60 -9.64 -3.26
CA VAL A 203 10.61 -8.61 -3.56
C VAL A 203 10.17 -8.70 -5.02
N ALA A 204 8.89 -9.01 -5.23
CA ALA A 204 8.25 -9.03 -6.53
C ALA A 204 7.31 -7.82 -6.70
N VAL A 205 7.47 -7.11 -7.80
CA VAL A 205 6.62 -6.00 -8.20
C VAL A 205 6.19 -6.20 -9.65
N PRO A 206 4.90 -6.20 -9.97
CA PRO A 206 4.44 -6.39 -11.34
C PRO A 206 4.81 -5.18 -12.21
N SER A 207 4.98 -5.42 -13.51
CA SER A 207 5.25 -4.34 -14.47
C SER A 207 4.07 -3.37 -14.64
N GLN A 208 2.86 -3.86 -14.37
CA GLN A 208 1.61 -3.08 -14.32
C GLN A 208 0.71 -3.65 -13.22
N VAL A 209 -0.15 -2.81 -12.65
CA VAL A 209 -1.10 -3.23 -11.61
C VAL A 209 -2.30 -3.94 -12.26
N THR A 210 -2.12 -5.23 -12.54
CA THR A 210 -3.18 -6.11 -13.04
C THR A 210 -3.27 -7.37 -12.17
N ALA A 211 -4.46 -7.96 -12.10
CA ALA A 211 -4.68 -9.19 -11.34
C ALA A 211 -3.80 -10.35 -11.86
N GLU A 212 -3.67 -10.46 -13.18
CA GLU A 212 -2.92 -11.54 -13.82
C GLU A 212 -1.41 -11.46 -13.55
N LEU A 213 -0.82 -10.26 -13.69
CA LEU A 213 0.61 -10.07 -13.45
C LEU A 213 0.97 -10.28 -11.98
N SER A 214 0.15 -9.80 -11.07
CA SER A 214 0.39 -10.00 -9.64
C SER A 214 0.17 -11.46 -9.21
N ALA A 215 -0.82 -12.16 -9.78
CA ALA A 215 -0.99 -13.58 -9.55
C ALA A 215 0.21 -14.39 -10.06
N THR A 216 0.80 -14.00 -11.18
CA THR A 216 2.03 -14.60 -11.72
C THR A 216 3.22 -14.39 -10.79
N ASP A 217 3.36 -13.22 -10.17
CA ASP A 217 4.39 -12.96 -9.15
C ASP A 217 4.24 -13.93 -7.97
N CYS A 218 3.00 -14.11 -7.47
CA CYS A 218 2.72 -15.07 -6.41
C CYS A 218 3.11 -16.50 -6.81
N GLN A 219 2.71 -16.95 -8.00
CA GLN A 219 3.05 -18.28 -8.50
C GLN A 219 4.55 -18.49 -8.60
N THR A 220 5.29 -17.50 -9.08
CA THR A 220 6.75 -17.55 -9.17
C THR A 220 7.38 -17.75 -7.79
N LEU A 221 6.91 -17.01 -6.79
CA LEU A 221 7.38 -17.16 -5.40
C LEU A 221 7.00 -18.52 -4.81
N LEU A 222 5.76 -18.98 -5.00
CA LEU A 222 5.29 -20.28 -4.52
C LEU A 222 6.03 -21.45 -5.13
N ASN A 223 6.56 -21.32 -6.35
CA ASN A 223 7.32 -22.36 -7.03
C ASN A 223 8.81 -22.40 -6.66
N LYS A 224 9.30 -21.49 -5.85
CA LYS A 224 10.64 -21.57 -5.27
C LYS A 224 10.61 -22.45 -4.03
N ASP A 225 11.44 -23.49 -4.02
CA ASP A 225 11.38 -24.56 -3.00
C ASP A 225 11.65 -24.11 -1.57
N ASP A 226 12.40 -23.01 -1.40
CA ASP A 226 12.75 -22.44 -0.09
C ASP A 226 11.74 -21.41 0.43
N THR A 227 10.68 -21.11 -0.31
CA THR A 227 9.65 -20.15 0.13
C THR A 227 8.82 -20.71 1.28
N ILE A 228 8.83 -20.03 2.42
CA ILE A 228 8.07 -20.40 3.62
C ILE A 228 6.95 -19.40 3.95
N CYS A 229 7.02 -18.19 3.39
CA CYS A 229 6.05 -17.12 3.62
C CYS A 229 5.97 -16.19 2.42
N ILE A 230 4.79 -15.62 2.20
CA ILE A 230 4.58 -14.49 1.28
C ILE A 230 3.78 -13.41 2.03
N TYR A 231 4.26 -12.18 1.92
CA TYR A 231 3.61 -10.97 2.41
C TYR A 231 3.13 -10.12 1.24
N GLY A 232 1.86 -9.73 1.26
CA GLY A 232 1.27 -8.80 0.30
C GLY A 232 1.04 -7.43 0.93
N SER A 233 1.55 -6.37 0.32
CA SER A 233 1.57 -5.04 0.92
C SER A 233 0.24 -4.28 0.90
N ASN A 234 -0.78 -4.78 0.17
CA ASN A 234 -2.11 -4.18 0.13
C ASN A 234 -3.17 -5.21 -0.28
N GLN A 235 -4.43 -4.77 -0.39
CA GLN A 235 -5.55 -5.63 -0.78
C GLN A 235 -5.33 -6.26 -2.15
N HIS A 236 -4.88 -5.51 -3.15
CA HIS A 236 -4.60 -6.02 -4.49
C HIS A 236 -3.59 -7.18 -4.46
N SER A 237 -2.47 -7.01 -3.76
CA SER A 237 -1.45 -8.05 -3.61
C SER A 237 -1.98 -9.27 -2.84
N GLY A 238 -2.77 -9.05 -1.80
CA GLY A 238 -3.41 -10.14 -1.04
C GLY A 238 -4.41 -10.95 -1.87
N GLU A 239 -5.23 -10.28 -2.67
CA GLU A 239 -6.15 -10.93 -3.61
C GLU A 239 -5.39 -11.73 -4.68
N ALA A 240 -4.28 -11.19 -5.17
CA ALA A 240 -3.40 -11.88 -6.11
C ALA A 240 -2.73 -13.13 -5.50
N MET A 241 -2.44 -13.12 -4.21
CA MET A 241 -1.96 -14.31 -3.49
C MET A 241 -3.02 -15.42 -3.50
N VAL A 242 -4.27 -15.07 -3.24
CA VAL A 242 -5.39 -16.04 -3.28
C VAL A 242 -5.55 -16.61 -4.69
N THR A 243 -5.57 -15.76 -5.71
CA THR A 243 -5.69 -16.17 -7.11
C THR A 243 -4.50 -17.03 -7.56
N GLY A 244 -3.28 -16.59 -7.27
CA GLY A 244 -2.06 -17.33 -7.63
C GLY A 244 -1.94 -18.69 -6.95
N ASN A 245 -2.59 -18.86 -5.81
CA ASN A 245 -2.61 -20.12 -5.06
C ASN A 245 -3.66 -21.12 -5.57
N GLU A 246 -4.67 -20.70 -6.34
CA GLU A 246 -5.83 -21.56 -6.68
C GLU A 246 -5.44 -22.90 -7.26
N ASN A 247 -4.48 -22.94 -8.19
CA ASN A 247 -4.03 -24.18 -8.83
C ASN A 247 -2.86 -24.85 -8.09
N LEU A 248 -2.10 -24.11 -7.29
CA LEU A 248 -0.91 -24.63 -6.61
C LEU A 248 -1.22 -25.18 -5.22
N GLN A 249 -2.21 -24.63 -4.53
CA GLN A 249 -2.67 -25.04 -3.20
C GLN A 249 -1.50 -25.17 -2.18
N LYS A 250 -0.59 -24.20 -2.20
CA LYS A 250 0.60 -24.17 -1.33
C LYS A 250 0.46 -23.25 -0.10
N LEU A 251 -0.48 -22.26 -0.15
CA LEU A 251 -0.72 -21.38 0.98
C LEU A 251 -1.50 -22.08 2.09
N GLY A 252 -1.10 -21.85 3.31
CA GLY A 252 -1.76 -22.36 4.50
C GLY A 252 -0.87 -22.32 5.75
N SER A 253 -1.38 -22.84 6.86
CA SER A 253 -0.70 -22.82 8.16
C SER A 253 0.00 -24.15 8.52
N GLY A 254 -0.01 -25.16 7.63
CA GLY A 254 0.67 -26.42 7.83
C GLY A 254 2.19 -26.30 7.74
N GLU A 255 2.91 -27.26 8.31
CA GLU A 255 4.38 -27.27 8.35
C GLU A 255 5.01 -27.23 6.95
N ASP A 256 4.36 -27.85 5.97
CA ASP A 256 4.82 -27.90 4.57
C ASP A 256 4.16 -26.85 3.68
N GLN A 257 3.36 -25.94 4.27
CA GLN A 257 2.67 -24.89 3.54
C GLN A 257 3.39 -23.56 3.66
N VAL A 258 3.08 -22.65 2.73
CA VAL A 258 3.59 -21.29 2.71
C VAL A 258 2.64 -20.39 3.49
N LEU A 259 3.15 -19.70 4.50
CA LEU A 259 2.36 -18.76 5.29
C LEU A 259 2.04 -17.50 4.47
N GLY A 260 0.76 -17.17 4.34
CA GLY A 260 0.32 -15.95 3.64
C GLY A 260 -0.16 -14.88 4.62
N VAL A 261 0.41 -13.69 4.53
CA VAL A 261 -0.01 -12.50 5.28
C VAL A 261 -0.18 -11.32 4.34
N THR A 262 -1.11 -10.44 4.65
CA THR A 262 -1.38 -9.31 3.77
C THR A 262 -1.91 -8.08 4.52
N PHE A 263 -2.37 -7.13 3.79
CA PHE A 263 -3.02 -5.90 4.23
C PHE A 263 -4.47 -5.85 3.76
N ASP A 264 -5.24 -5.00 4.44
CA ASP A 264 -6.63 -4.67 4.14
C ASP A 264 -7.64 -5.79 4.45
N SER A 265 -8.91 -5.53 4.23
CA SER A 265 -9.99 -6.37 4.73
C SER A 265 -11.13 -6.55 3.73
N GLY A 266 -10.83 -6.54 2.43
CA GLY A 266 -11.81 -6.84 1.39
C GLY A 266 -12.41 -8.24 1.55
N THR A 267 -13.50 -8.49 0.86
CA THR A 267 -14.26 -9.75 0.98
C THR A 267 -13.39 -10.98 0.71
N VAL A 268 -12.59 -10.96 -0.34
CA VAL A 268 -11.68 -12.06 -0.70
C VAL A 268 -10.67 -12.32 0.41
N ILE A 269 -10.08 -11.27 0.99
CA ILE A 269 -9.11 -11.39 2.09
C ILE A 269 -9.77 -12.00 3.34
N LYS A 270 -10.95 -11.49 3.72
CA LYS A 270 -11.68 -12.02 4.89
C LYS A 270 -12.02 -13.49 4.76
N GLU A 271 -12.48 -13.90 3.58
CA GLU A 271 -12.78 -15.31 3.30
C GLU A 271 -11.51 -16.17 3.34
N ALA A 272 -10.41 -15.70 2.76
CA ALA A 272 -9.15 -16.41 2.76
C ALA A 272 -8.55 -16.56 4.17
N VAL A 273 -8.68 -15.57 5.03
CA VAL A 273 -8.28 -15.69 6.44
C VAL A 273 -9.21 -16.67 7.17
N LYS A 274 -10.52 -16.58 6.95
CA LYS A 274 -11.50 -17.46 7.58
C LYS A 274 -11.29 -18.93 7.23
N ASN A 275 -10.96 -19.23 5.98
CA ASN A 275 -10.74 -20.61 5.50
C ASN A 275 -9.31 -21.13 5.70
N GLY A 276 -8.41 -20.31 6.22
CA GLY A 276 -7.03 -20.69 6.51
C GLY A 276 -6.04 -20.61 5.35
N THR A 277 -6.46 -20.12 4.17
CA THR A 277 -5.54 -19.87 3.04
C THR A 277 -4.55 -18.78 3.38
N LEU A 278 -5.02 -17.68 3.98
CA LEU A 278 -4.18 -16.65 4.57
C LEU A 278 -4.18 -16.76 6.10
N TYR A 279 -3.02 -16.52 6.69
CA TYR A 279 -2.86 -16.52 8.15
C TYR A 279 -3.49 -15.28 8.80
N GLY A 280 -3.33 -14.12 8.18
CA GLY A 280 -3.86 -12.88 8.71
C GLY A 280 -3.66 -11.69 7.79
N ALA A 281 -4.26 -10.57 8.19
CA ALA A 281 -4.16 -9.31 7.49
C ALA A 281 -4.12 -8.15 8.49
N VAL A 282 -3.29 -7.14 8.19
CA VAL A 282 -3.33 -5.85 8.88
C VAL A 282 -4.42 -5.02 8.21
N THR A 283 -5.34 -4.48 8.99
CA THR A 283 -6.50 -3.78 8.44
C THR A 283 -6.32 -2.27 8.48
N GLN A 284 -6.83 -1.59 7.46
CA GLN A 284 -7.05 -0.17 7.39
C GLN A 284 -8.54 0.15 7.60
N ALA A 285 -8.86 1.44 7.76
CA ALA A 285 -10.23 1.93 7.89
C ALA A 285 -10.56 2.87 6.71
N PRO A 286 -10.85 2.33 5.50
CA PRO A 286 -11.03 3.16 4.31
C PRO A 286 -12.21 4.12 4.38
N VAL A 287 -13.32 3.75 5.04
CA VAL A 287 -14.46 4.66 5.26
C VAL A 287 -14.04 5.82 6.16
N ALA A 288 -13.34 5.56 7.25
CA ALA A 288 -12.82 6.60 8.14
C ALA A 288 -11.78 7.49 7.44
N MET A 289 -10.97 6.92 6.55
CA MET A 289 -10.03 7.65 5.70
C MET A 289 -10.77 8.69 4.84
N GLY A 290 -11.82 8.29 4.15
CA GLY A 290 -12.63 9.18 3.32
C GLY A 290 -13.24 10.32 4.12
N ALA A 291 -13.80 10.04 5.29
CA ALA A 291 -14.33 11.07 6.18
C ALA A 291 -13.23 12.04 6.66
N ALA A 292 -12.07 11.52 7.05
CA ALA A 292 -10.94 12.34 7.50
C ALA A 292 -10.43 13.30 6.40
N VAL A 293 -10.40 12.87 5.16
CA VAL A 293 -10.02 13.72 4.01
C VAL A 293 -10.96 14.93 3.91
N ILE A 294 -12.27 14.71 3.98
CA ILE A 294 -13.26 15.78 3.91
C ILE A 294 -13.12 16.76 5.08
N ASP A 295 -12.88 16.25 6.29
CA ASP A 295 -12.62 17.08 7.45
C ASP A 295 -11.37 17.97 7.24
N LEU A 296 -10.26 17.40 6.80
CA LEU A 296 -9.03 18.15 6.54
C LEU A 296 -9.19 19.16 5.40
N LEU A 297 -9.90 18.81 4.32
CA LEU A 297 -10.21 19.74 3.24
C LEU A 297 -11.03 20.92 3.73
N THR A 298 -12.02 20.66 4.57
CA THR A 298 -12.86 21.71 5.19
C THR A 298 -12.04 22.62 6.10
N MET A 299 -11.14 22.04 6.90
CA MET A 299 -10.23 22.84 7.74
C MET A 299 -9.28 23.69 6.91
N ALA A 300 -8.76 23.16 5.80
CA ALA A 300 -7.87 23.90 4.89
C ALA A 300 -8.59 25.04 4.15
N ALA A 301 -9.88 24.89 3.84
CA ALA A 301 -10.70 25.90 3.19
C ALA A 301 -11.21 26.98 4.15
N ASN A 302 -11.43 26.64 5.44
CA ASN A 302 -11.90 27.58 6.46
C ASN A 302 -10.88 28.69 6.76
#